data_6cd634037edd0dbd51cf8c0f295c52da
#
_entry.id   6cd634037edd0dbd51cf8c0f295c52da
#
_cell.length_a   1.000
_cell.length_b   1.000
_cell.length_c   1.000
_cell.angle_alpha   90.00
_cell.angle_beta   90.00
_cell.angle_gamma   90.00
#
_symmetry.space_group_name_H-M   'P 1'
#
loop_
_entity.id
_entity.type
_entity.pdbx_description
1 polymer ?
#
loop_
_entity_poly.entity_id
_entity_poly.type
_entity_poly.pdbx_seq_one_letter_code
_entity_poly.pdbx_strand_id
1 'polypeptide(L)'
;MRIVKLYKYMCSEKKEYVLSKQILKSGTSIGANIAESECAISKKDFLAKIYIALKECAETIFWLDLLYETEYITENEYQSLKSDCEELRKMLSSSTKTISSKIH
;
A
#
# COMPACT_ATOMS: atom_id res chain seq x y z
N MET A 1 -0.08 5.43 -11.74
CA MET A 1 0.01 5.00 -10.34
C MET A 1 0.91 5.95 -9.55
N ARG A 2 0.41 6.50 -8.47
CA ARG A 2 1.11 7.54 -7.69
C ARG A 2 2.41 7.08 -7.06
N ILE A 3 2.45 5.85 -6.56
CA ILE A 3 3.66 5.30 -5.93
C ILE A 3 4.79 5.15 -6.96
N VAL A 4 4.47 4.74 -8.18
CA VAL A 4 5.46 4.62 -9.26
C VAL A 4 6.01 6.00 -9.62
N LYS A 5 5.15 7.01 -9.66
CA LYS A 5 5.57 8.41 -9.92
C LYS A 5 6.49 8.92 -8.81
N LEU A 6 6.15 8.62 -7.56
CA LEU A 6 7.00 8.98 -6.42
C LEU A 6 8.36 8.30 -6.52
N TYR A 7 8.39 7.01 -6.86
CA TYR A 7 9.64 6.27 -7.06
C TYR A 7 10.52 6.94 -8.11
N LYS A 8 9.95 7.26 -9.27
CA LYS A 8 10.70 7.91 -10.36
C LYS A 8 11.25 9.28 -9.92
N TYR A 9 10.43 10.06 -9.23
CA TYR A 9 10.84 11.36 -8.70
C TYR A 9 12.00 11.23 -7.72
N MET A 10 11.90 10.28 -6.78
CA MET A 10 12.94 10.04 -5.78
C MET A 10 14.26 9.65 -6.43
N CYS A 11 14.22 8.80 -7.44
CA CYS A 11 15.43 8.38 -8.15
C CYS A 11 16.04 9.50 -8.98
N SER A 12 15.23 10.23 -9.76
CA SER A 12 15.72 11.24 -10.70
C SER A 12 16.09 12.56 -10.04
N GLU A 13 15.25 13.05 -9.12
CA GLU A 13 15.42 14.37 -8.52
C GLU A 13 16.16 14.34 -7.18
N LYS A 14 15.89 13.35 -6.34
CA LYS A 14 16.47 13.26 -5.02
C LYS A 14 17.67 12.32 -4.94
N LYS A 15 17.90 11.53 -5.98
CA LYS A 15 18.98 10.53 -6.01
C LYS A 15 18.91 9.55 -4.83
N GLU A 16 17.69 9.29 -4.37
CA GLU A 16 17.42 8.36 -3.29
C GLU A 16 16.98 7.03 -3.89
N TYR A 17 17.70 5.94 -3.63
CA TYR A 17 17.49 4.65 -4.30
C TYR A 17 17.13 3.51 -3.35
N VAL A 18 17.30 3.72 -2.05
CA VAL A 18 17.08 2.67 -1.05
C VAL A 18 15.63 2.69 -0.55
N LEU A 19 15.21 3.82 0.03
CA LEU A 19 13.85 3.97 0.53
C LEU A 19 12.82 3.96 -0.59
N SER A 20 13.19 4.52 -1.74
CA SER A 20 12.32 4.54 -2.92
C SER A 20 11.99 3.14 -3.41
N LYS A 21 12.95 2.21 -3.37
CA LYS A 21 12.72 0.80 -3.73
C LYS A 21 11.77 0.13 -2.76
N GLN A 22 11.90 0.40 -1.48
CA GLN A 22 11.04 -0.19 -0.45
C GLN A 22 9.59 0.25 -0.63
N ILE A 23 9.36 1.54 -0.84
CA ILE A 23 8.00 2.04 -1.02
C ILE A 23 7.40 1.58 -2.35
N LEU A 24 8.21 1.47 -3.40
CA LEU A 24 7.77 0.92 -4.67
C LEU A 24 7.29 -0.52 -4.49
N LYS A 25 8.08 -1.33 -3.81
CA LYS A 25 7.79 -2.74 -3.55
C LYS A 25 6.49 -2.90 -2.75
N SER A 26 6.37 -2.22 -1.61
CA SER A 26 5.18 -2.33 -0.77
C SER A 26 3.94 -1.77 -1.47
N GLY A 27 4.06 -0.60 -2.09
CA GLY A 27 2.94 0.06 -2.76
C GLY A 27 2.40 -0.73 -3.95
N THR A 28 3.27 -1.31 -4.77
CA THR A 28 2.83 -2.15 -5.91
C THR A 28 2.31 -3.51 -5.45
N SER A 29 2.80 -4.02 -4.33
CA SER A 29 2.34 -5.28 -3.74
C SER A 29 0.87 -5.20 -3.29
N ILE A 30 0.42 -4.03 -2.85
CA ILE A 30 -1.00 -3.82 -2.51
C ILE A 30 -1.88 -4.16 -3.71
N GLY A 31 -1.61 -3.52 -4.84
CA GLY A 31 -2.38 -3.72 -6.07
C GLY A 31 -2.28 -5.14 -6.60
N ALA A 32 -1.08 -5.73 -6.55
CA ALA A 32 -0.86 -7.09 -7.00
C ALA A 32 -1.70 -8.10 -6.19
N ASN A 33 -1.74 -7.95 -4.87
CA ASN A 33 -2.51 -8.85 -4.01
C ASN A 33 -4.02 -8.66 -4.17
N ILE A 34 -4.47 -7.42 -4.40
CA ILE A 34 -5.88 -7.16 -4.70
C ILE A 34 -6.27 -7.85 -6.02
N ALA A 35 -5.43 -7.72 -7.05
CA ALA A 35 -5.67 -8.37 -8.34
C ALA A 35 -5.72 -9.89 -8.19
N GLU A 36 -4.81 -10.48 -7.41
CA GLU A 36 -4.79 -11.92 -7.14
C GLU A 36 -6.02 -12.38 -6.35
N SER A 37 -6.54 -11.52 -5.46
CA SER A 37 -7.75 -11.85 -4.68
C SER A 37 -8.97 -12.02 -5.59
N GLU A 38 -9.02 -11.31 -6.70
CA GLU A 38 -10.12 -11.42 -7.67
C GLU A 38 -10.12 -12.77 -8.40
N CYS A 39 -8.98 -13.45 -8.41
CA CYS A 39 -8.81 -14.77 -9.01
C CYS A 39 -8.79 -15.89 -7.96
N ALA A 40 -9.18 -15.58 -6.72
CA ALA A 40 -9.14 -16.53 -5.61
C ALA A 40 -10.05 -17.73 -5.85
N ILE A 41 -9.58 -18.92 -5.47
CA ILE A 41 -10.32 -20.17 -5.65
C ILE A 41 -11.26 -20.49 -4.47
N SER A 42 -11.17 -19.73 -3.39
CA SER A 42 -11.99 -19.90 -2.20
C SER A 42 -12.07 -18.59 -1.41
N LYS A 43 -13.01 -18.52 -0.46
CA LYS A 43 -13.11 -17.38 0.45
C LYS A 43 -11.86 -17.24 1.32
N LYS A 44 -11.28 -18.37 1.75
CA LYS A 44 -10.05 -18.37 2.55
C LYS A 44 -8.87 -17.82 1.74
N ASP A 45 -8.76 -18.21 0.47
CA ASP A 45 -7.72 -17.72 -0.42
C ASP A 45 -7.89 -16.21 -0.67
N PHE A 46 -9.14 -15.78 -0.90
CA PHE A 46 -9.47 -14.35 -1.04
C PHE A 46 -9.01 -13.56 0.20
N LEU A 47 -9.37 -14.04 1.39
CA LEU A 47 -8.98 -13.40 2.65
C LEU A 47 -7.47 -13.33 2.83
N ALA A 48 -6.76 -14.42 2.48
CA ALA A 48 -5.31 -14.45 2.58
C ALA A 48 -4.67 -13.32 1.75
N LYS A 49 -5.15 -13.13 0.52
CA LYS A 49 -4.64 -12.07 -0.37
C LYS A 49 -4.97 -10.68 0.15
N ILE A 50 -6.17 -10.48 0.68
CA ILE A 50 -6.58 -9.19 1.24
C ILE A 50 -5.78 -8.86 2.52
N TYR A 51 -5.51 -9.85 3.37
CA TYR A 51 -4.68 -9.63 4.56
C TYR A 51 -3.24 -9.25 4.20
N ILE A 52 -2.68 -9.84 3.13
CA ILE A 52 -1.37 -9.44 2.63
C ILE A 52 -1.42 -7.98 2.13
N ALA A 53 -2.46 -7.62 1.38
CA ALA A 53 -2.64 -6.24 0.92
C ALA A 53 -2.73 -5.26 2.09
N LEU A 54 -3.44 -5.62 3.16
CA LEU A 54 -3.53 -4.79 4.37
C LEU A 54 -2.16 -4.58 5.03
N LYS A 55 -1.38 -5.65 5.14
CA LYS A 55 -0.02 -5.59 5.67
C LYS A 55 0.85 -4.64 4.83
N GLU A 56 0.73 -4.73 3.50
CA GLU A 56 1.50 -3.88 2.60
C GLU A 56 1.04 -2.41 2.65
N CYS A 57 -0.24 -2.16 2.94
CA CYS A 57 -0.73 -0.79 3.20
C CYS A 57 -0.03 -0.20 4.42
N ALA A 58 0.05 -0.96 5.51
CA ALA A 58 0.73 -0.51 6.73
C ALA A 58 2.21 -0.24 6.47
N GLU A 59 2.86 -1.12 5.72
CA GLU A 59 4.27 -0.95 5.36
C GLU A 59 4.49 0.28 4.48
N THR A 60 3.59 0.52 3.52
CA THR A 60 3.67 1.70 2.66
C THR A 60 3.55 2.99 3.48
N ILE A 61 2.64 3.03 4.45
CA ILE A 61 2.48 4.18 5.34
C ILE A 61 3.75 4.39 6.18
N PHE A 62 4.37 3.30 6.65
CA PHE A 62 5.64 3.39 7.38
C PHE A 62 6.72 4.07 6.53
N TRP A 63 6.86 3.66 5.26
CA TRP A 63 7.85 4.28 4.37
C TRP A 63 7.51 5.74 4.05
N LEU A 64 6.22 6.08 3.91
CA LEU A 64 5.79 7.47 3.71
C LEU A 64 6.15 8.33 4.93
N ASP A 65 5.90 7.82 6.13
CA ASP A 65 6.25 8.52 7.38
C ASP A 65 7.76 8.79 7.42
N LEU A 66 8.56 7.79 7.06
CA LEU A 66 10.01 7.92 7.06
C LEU A 66 10.50 8.93 6.01
N LEU A 67 9.93 8.89 4.81
CA LEU A 67 10.28 9.85 3.75
C LEU A 67 9.94 11.28 4.15
N TYR A 68 8.82 11.46 4.83
CA TYR A 68 8.42 12.78 5.32
C TYR A 68 9.34 13.26 6.44
N GLU A 69 9.62 12.41 7.42
CA GLU A 69 10.50 12.76 8.56
C GLU A 69 11.93 13.08 8.11
N THR A 70 12.39 12.45 7.04
CA THR A 70 13.72 12.69 6.48
C THR A 70 13.72 13.76 5.38
N GLU A 71 12.59 14.45 5.20
CA GLU A 71 12.45 15.61 4.32
C GLU A 71 12.60 15.33 2.82
N TYR A 72 12.31 14.10 2.39
CA TYR A 72 12.30 13.78 0.95
C TYR A 72 11.01 14.17 0.24
N ILE A 73 9.91 14.27 0.99
CA ILE A 73 8.61 14.70 0.45
C ILE A 73 8.04 15.82 1.31
N THR A 74 7.20 16.67 0.70
CA THR A 74 6.55 17.77 1.39
C THR A 74 5.40 17.26 2.26
N GLU A 75 4.94 18.08 3.21
CA GLU A 75 3.79 17.76 4.05
C GLU A 75 2.54 17.50 3.19
N ASN A 76 2.31 18.31 2.17
CA ASN A 76 1.15 18.15 1.27
C ASN A 76 1.20 16.82 0.53
N GLU A 77 2.36 16.46 -0.02
CA GLU A 77 2.56 15.19 -0.70
C GLU A 77 2.35 14.02 0.26
N TYR A 78 2.92 14.12 1.46
CA TYR A 78 2.80 13.10 2.49
C TYR A 78 1.34 12.89 2.90
N GLN A 79 0.63 13.96 3.24
CA GLN A 79 -0.77 13.85 3.67
C GLN A 79 -1.66 13.28 2.57
N SER A 80 -1.44 13.69 1.32
CA SER A 80 -2.22 13.20 0.20
C SER A 80 -2.01 11.71 -0.06
N LEU A 81 -0.76 11.25 -0.06
CA LEU A 81 -0.42 9.84 -0.27
C LEU A 81 -0.88 8.97 0.91
N LYS A 82 -0.68 9.46 2.13
CA LYS A 82 -1.10 8.74 3.34
C LYS A 82 -2.61 8.59 3.39
N SER A 83 -3.34 9.64 3.02
CA SER A 83 -4.80 9.61 2.96
C SER A 83 -5.31 8.52 2.02
N ASP A 84 -4.70 8.40 0.84
CA ASP A 84 -5.06 7.36 -0.13
C ASP A 84 -4.83 5.96 0.46
N CYS A 85 -3.71 5.75 1.13
CA CYS A 85 -3.39 4.47 1.76
C CYS A 85 -4.36 4.13 2.91
N GLU A 86 -4.70 5.12 3.73
CA GLU A 86 -5.64 4.94 4.84
C GLU A 86 -7.04 4.60 4.34
N GLU A 87 -7.48 5.26 3.27
CA GLU A 87 -8.77 5.02 2.65
C GLU A 87 -8.85 3.60 2.10
N LEU A 88 -7.80 3.17 1.39
CA LEU A 88 -7.69 1.83 0.85
C LEU A 88 -7.67 0.79 1.98
N ARG A 89 -6.93 1.06 3.05
CA ARG A 89 -6.88 0.19 4.22
C ARG A 89 -8.25 -0.03 4.84
N LYS A 90 -9.04 1.03 4.96
CA LYS A 90 -10.41 0.95 5.49
C LYS A 90 -11.31 0.09 4.61
N MET A 91 -11.21 0.25 3.30
CA MET A 91 -11.97 -0.53 2.34
C MET A 91 -11.63 -2.02 2.43
N LEU A 92 -10.34 -2.33 2.51
CA LEU A 92 -9.86 -3.72 2.60
C LEU A 92 -10.26 -4.34 3.94
N SER A 93 -10.16 -3.60 5.05
CA SER A 93 -10.59 -4.07 6.36
C SER A 93 -12.08 -4.40 6.38
N SER A 94 -12.88 -3.55 5.77
CA SER A 94 -14.33 -3.76 5.63
C SER A 94 -14.62 -5.06 4.89
N SER A 95 -13.90 -5.31 3.80
CA SER A 95 -14.03 -6.54 2.99
C SER A 95 -13.71 -7.78 3.82
N THR A 96 -12.66 -7.74 4.65
CA THR A 96 -12.29 -8.90 5.49
C THR A 96 -13.37 -9.21 6.52
N LYS A 97 -13.94 -8.20 7.14
CA LYS A 97 -15.02 -8.38 8.12
C LYS A 97 -16.25 -9.01 7.50
N THR A 98 -16.66 -8.54 6.34
CA THR A 98 -17.82 -9.05 5.61
C THR A 98 -17.64 -10.53 5.24
N ILE A 99 -16.49 -10.90 4.68
CA ILE A 99 -16.22 -12.26 4.23
C ILE A 99 -16.02 -13.19 5.43
N SER A 100 -15.30 -12.76 6.47
CA SER A 100 -15.11 -13.55 7.68
C SER A 100 -16.45 -13.91 8.35
N SER A 101 -17.37 -12.96 8.40
CA SER A 101 -18.72 -13.14 8.91
C SER A 101 -19.48 -14.22 8.13
N LYS A 102 -19.27 -14.30 6.82
CA LYS A 102 -19.94 -15.29 5.95
C LYS A 102 -19.34 -16.69 6.03
N ILE A 103 -18.06 -16.80 6.40
CA ILE A 103 -17.36 -18.08 6.54
C ILE A 103 -17.82 -18.81 7.82
N HIS A 104 -18.09 -18.05 8.87
CA HIS A 104 -18.57 -18.58 10.15
C HIS A 104 -20.07 -18.69 10.18
#